data_0e75b3a19b4f1d809d47c9ea33a56d91
#
_entry.id   0e75b3a19b4f1d809d47c9ea33a56d91
#
_cell.length_a   1.000
_cell.length_b   1.000
_cell.length_c   1.000
_cell.angle_alpha   90.00
_cell.angle_beta   90.00
_cell.angle_gamma   90.00
#
_symmetry.space_group_name_H-M   'P 1'
#
loop_
_entity.id
_entity.type
_entity.pdbx_description
1 polymer ?
#
loop_
_entity_poly.entity_id
_entity_poly.type
_entity_poly.pdbx_seq_one_letter_code
_entity_poly.pdbx_strand_id
1 'polypeptide(L)' 'MRWDALTEVSLRTTDRGPAEEDVFFVFAYADGPSTAIGLGDSEELLPRLQRLPGFDNEAFVQAMGGHSSDGVFVLWRR' A
#
# COMPACT_ATOMS: atom_id res chain seq x y z
N MET A 1 -9.38 -10.57 2.47
CA MET A 1 -9.47 -9.31 1.70
C MET A 1 -10.53 -9.43 0.61
N ARG A 2 -11.25 -8.36 0.41
CA ARG A 2 -12.36 -8.35 -0.56
C ARG A 2 -11.89 -7.78 -1.90
N TRP A 3 -11.25 -8.61 -2.67
CA TRP A 3 -10.64 -8.19 -3.94
C TRP A 3 -11.62 -7.62 -4.94
N ASP A 4 -12.84 -8.13 -4.93
CA ASP A 4 -13.88 -7.72 -5.88
C ASP A 4 -14.41 -6.30 -5.59
N ALA A 5 -14.30 -5.85 -4.35
CA ALA A 5 -14.73 -4.51 -3.94
C ALA A 5 -13.57 -3.52 -3.90
N LEU A 6 -12.35 -3.98 -4.09
CA LEU A 6 -11.15 -3.16 -4.03
C LEU A 6 -11.11 -2.19 -5.22
N THR A 7 -10.93 -0.90 -4.93
CA THR A 7 -10.88 0.14 -5.97
C THR A 7 -9.52 0.80 -6.09
N GLU A 8 -8.73 0.81 -5.03
CA GLU A 8 -7.42 1.45 -5.05
C GLU A 8 -6.52 0.85 -3.98
N VAL A 9 -5.25 0.72 -4.32
CA VAL A 9 -4.19 0.35 -3.37
C VAL A 9 -3.14 1.46 -3.40
N SER A 10 -2.81 1.99 -2.25
CA SER A 10 -1.76 2.99 -2.13
C SER A 10 -0.80 2.62 -1.00
N LEU A 11 0.38 3.20 -1.05
CA LEU A 11 1.39 3.06 -0.01
C LEU A 11 1.55 4.40 0.67
N ARG A 12 1.39 4.42 1.96
CA ARG A 12 1.57 5.63 2.74
C ARG A 12 2.82 5.52 3.59
N THR A 13 3.68 6.51 3.51
CA THR A 13 4.89 6.59 4.33
C THR A 13 4.73 7.73 5.33
N THR A 14 5.31 7.55 6.51
CA THR A 14 5.33 8.58 7.55
C THR A 14 6.75 8.72 8.07
N ASP A 15 7.01 9.77 8.82
CA ASP A 15 8.34 10.05 9.38
C ASP A 15 8.43 9.75 10.87
N ARG A 16 7.60 8.84 11.37
CA ARG A 16 7.53 8.58 12.81
C ARG A 16 8.72 7.85 13.42
N GLY A 17 9.66 7.47 12.59
CA GLY A 17 10.91 6.94 13.07
C GLY A 17 10.92 5.45 13.29
N PRO A 18 12.04 4.90 13.77
CA PRO A 18 12.27 3.45 13.76
C PRO A 18 11.48 2.66 14.80
N ALA A 19 10.92 3.33 15.80
CA ALA A 19 10.20 2.63 16.86
C ALA A 19 8.78 2.24 16.48
N GLU A 20 8.24 2.79 15.40
CA GLU A 20 6.88 2.52 14.96
C GLU A 20 6.88 2.16 13.49
N GLU A 21 5.80 1.49 13.07
CA GLU A 21 5.59 1.19 11.66
C GLU A 21 5.41 2.50 10.90
N ASP A 22 6.25 2.76 9.93
CA ASP A 22 6.21 4.01 9.18
C ASP A 22 5.79 3.82 7.72
N VAL A 23 5.44 2.61 7.32
CA VAL A 23 4.98 2.31 5.96
C VAL A 23 3.74 1.46 6.05
N PHE A 24 2.68 1.89 5.39
CA PHE A 24 1.38 1.21 5.40
C PHE A 24 0.84 1.06 4.00
N PHE A 25 0.25 -0.11 3.72
CA PHE A 25 -0.63 -0.23 2.57
C PHE A 25 -2.02 0.25 2.95
N VAL A 26 -2.65 1.02 2.09
CA VAL A 26 -4.02 1.49 2.28
C VAL A 26 -4.88 0.91 1.18
N PHE A 27 -5.93 0.23 1.59
CA PHE A 27 -6.85 -0.45 0.67
C PHE A 27 -8.19 0.27 0.69
N ALA A 28 -8.58 0.85 -0.43
CA ALA A 28 -9.88 1.52 -0.57
C ALA A 28 -10.88 0.58 -1.24
N TYR A 29 -12.09 0.56 -0.70
CA TYR A 29 -13.17 -0.32 -1.17
C TYR A 29 -14.36 0.50 -1.62
N ALA A 30 -15.07 -0.02 -2.63
CA ALA A 30 -16.25 0.67 -3.17
C ALA A 30 -17.41 0.69 -2.19
N ASP A 31 -17.47 -0.28 -1.28
CA ASP A 31 -18.64 -0.49 -0.42
C ASP A 31 -18.38 -0.29 1.07
N GLY A 32 -17.28 0.36 1.42
CA GLY A 32 -17.00 0.56 2.83
C GLY A 32 -15.75 1.39 3.08
N PRO A 33 -15.34 1.52 4.33
CA PRO A 33 -14.17 2.32 4.70
C PRO A 33 -12.87 1.67 4.27
N SER A 34 -11.84 2.51 4.11
CA SER A 34 -10.49 2.05 3.81
C SER A 34 -9.90 1.25 4.97
N THR A 35 -8.99 0.36 4.66
CA THR A 35 -8.22 -0.39 5.65
C THR A 35 -6.75 -0.12 5.46
N ALA A 36 -6.02 0.08 6.55
CA ALA A 36 -4.58 0.26 6.51
C ALA A 36 -3.90 -0.94 7.16
N ILE A 37 -2.87 -1.48 6.52
CA ILE A 37 -2.11 -2.63 7.02
C ILE A 37 -0.64 -2.26 6.98
N GLY A 38 0.06 -2.41 8.11
CA GLY A 38 1.48 -2.14 8.17
C GLY A 38 2.27 -3.05 7.25
N LEU A 39 3.39 -2.55 6.75
CA LEU A 39 4.21 -3.30 5.80
C LEU A 39 4.65 -4.65 6.37
N GLY A 40 5.01 -4.70 7.64
CA GLY A 40 5.43 -5.94 8.27
C GLY A 40 4.34 -7.00 8.35
N ASP A 41 3.08 -6.59 8.32
CA ASP A 41 1.94 -7.51 8.37
C ASP A 41 1.40 -7.87 6.99
N SER A 42 2.04 -7.38 5.93
CA SER A 42 1.53 -7.52 4.57
C SER A 42 2.34 -8.47 3.71
N GLU A 43 3.27 -9.23 4.29
CA GLU A 43 4.15 -10.10 3.51
C GLU A 43 3.38 -11.11 2.67
N GLU A 44 2.29 -11.66 3.20
CA GLU A 44 1.49 -12.62 2.47
C GLU A 44 0.64 -11.97 1.37
N LEU A 45 0.35 -10.69 1.52
CA LEU A 45 -0.48 -9.97 0.55
C LEU A 45 0.33 -9.46 -0.64
N LEU A 46 1.59 -9.14 -0.43
CA LEU A 46 2.40 -8.49 -1.45
C LEU A 46 2.45 -9.27 -2.78
N PRO A 47 2.70 -10.59 -2.78
CA PRO A 47 2.69 -11.33 -4.05
C PRO A 47 1.35 -11.25 -4.77
N ARG A 48 0.25 -11.24 -4.03
CA ARG A 48 -1.07 -11.13 -4.61
C ARG A 48 -1.31 -9.76 -5.20
N LEU A 49 -0.86 -8.71 -4.51
CA LEU A 49 -0.97 -7.34 -5.01
C LEU A 49 -0.21 -7.18 -6.32
N GLN A 50 0.98 -7.75 -6.39
CA GLN A 50 1.82 -7.65 -7.58
C GLN A 50 1.23 -8.35 -8.80
N ARG A 51 0.25 -9.23 -8.59
CA ARG A 51 -0.44 -9.92 -9.67
C ARG A 51 -1.66 -9.16 -10.18
N LEU A 52 -2.06 -8.08 -9.50
CA LEU A 52 -3.18 -7.28 -9.96
C LEU A 52 -2.84 -6.64 -11.31
N PRO A 53 -3.78 -6.69 -12.28
CA PRO A 53 -3.55 -6.05 -13.57
C PRO A 53 -3.32 -4.55 -13.39
N GLY A 54 -2.20 -4.06 -13.88
CA GLY A 54 -1.88 -2.65 -13.77
C GLY A 54 -1.25 -2.23 -12.45
N PHE A 55 -0.87 -3.18 -11.59
CA PHE A 55 -0.13 -2.84 -10.37
C PHE A 55 1.20 -2.19 -10.73
N ASP A 56 1.49 -1.04 -10.13
CA ASP A 56 2.68 -0.25 -10.44
C ASP A 56 3.84 -0.66 -9.53
N ASN A 57 4.60 -1.66 -9.97
CA ASN A 57 5.77 -2.13 -9.22
C ASN A 57 6.86 -1.08 -9.14
N GLU A 58 6.98 -0.24 -10.15
CA GLU A 58 7.98 0.82 -10.14
C GLU A 58 7.69 1.84 -9.06
N ALA A 59 6.43 2.26 -8.92
CA ALA A 59 6.03 3.17 -7.86
C ALA A 59 6.28 2.56 -6.49
N PHE A 60 6.02 1.26 -6.34
CA PHE A 60 6.30 0.55 -5.09
C PHE A 60 7.77 0.60 -4.74
N VAL A 61 8.64 0.28 -5.69
CA VAL A 61 10.08 0.30 -5.47
C VAL A 61 10.57 1.70 -5.13
N GLN A 62 10.07 2.72 -5.83
CA GLN A 62 10.44 4.10 -5.56
C GLN A 62 10.01 4.55 -4.17
N ALA A 63 8.80 4.15 -3.77
CA ALA A 63 8.30 4.49 -2.44
C ALA A 63 9.15 3.87 -1.34
N MET A 64 9.56 2.62 -1.54
CA MET A 64 10.39 1.93 -0.55
C MET A 64 11.79 2.51 -0.47
N GLY A 65 12.30 3.05 -1.57
CA GLY A 65 13.66 3.60 -1.60
C GLY A 65 13.76 5.05 -1.14
N GLY A 66 12.66 5.81 -1.20
CA GLY A 66 12.70 7.24 -0.94
C GLY A 66 11.83 7.72 0.22
N HIS A 67 11.54 6.88 1.16
CA HIS A 67 10.54 7.13 2.22
C HIS A 67 11.07 7.90 3.42
N SER A 68 11.83 8.94 3.19
CA SER A 68 12.37 9.73 4.30
C SER A 68 11.38 10.77 4.84
N SER A 69 10.22 10.91 4.25
CA SER A 69 9.21 11.89 4.66
C SER A 69 7.82 11.35 4.37
N ASP A 70 6.81 12.07 4.87
CA ASP A 70 5.42 11.71 4.63
C ASP A 70 5.10 11.72 3.14
N GLY A 71 4.39 10.69 2.67
CA GLY A 71 3.99 10.63 1.28
C GLY A 71 2.91 9.59 1.05
N VAL A 72 2.21 9.71 -0.07
CA VAL A 72 1.23 8.73 -0.51
C VAL A 72 1.54 8.39 -1.96
N PHE A 73 1.66 7.10 -2.25
CA PHE A 73 1.99 6.60 -3.58
C PHE A 73 0.89 5.64 -4.03
N VAL A 74 0.17 5.99 -5.09
CA VAL A 74 -0.86 5.11 -5.63
C VAL A 74 -0.18 4.00 -6.40
N LEU A 75 -0.46 2.74 -6.02
CA LEU A 75 0.15 1.57 -6.62
C LEU A 75 -0.77 0.86 -7.60
N TRP A 76 -2.07 0.96 -7.38
CA TRP A 76 -3.05 0.31 -8.22
C TRP A 76 -4.38 1.05 -8.10
N ARG A 77 -5.07 1.14 -9.22
CA ARG A 77 -6.39 1.75 -9.25
C ARG A 77 -7.22 0.99 -10.27
N ARG A 78 -8.45 0.71 -9.88
CA ARG A 78 -9.37 -0.02 -10.77
C ARG A 78 -9.79 0.83 -11.98
#